data_c251e78f7472a5afa61e256b38867cc2
#
_entry.id   c251e78f7472a5afa61e256b38867cc2
#
_cell.length_a   1.000
_cell.length_b   1.000
_cell.length_c   1.000
_cell.angle_alpha   90.00
_cell.angle_beta   90.00
_cell.angle_gamma   90.00
#
_symmetry.space_group_name_H-M   'P 1'
#
loop_
_entity.id
_entity.type
_entity.pdbx_description
1 polymer ?
#
loop_
_entity_poly.entity_id
_entity_poly.type
_entity_poly.pdbx_seq_one_letter_code
_entity_poly.pdbx_strand_id
1 'polypeptide(L)'
;GMTVNGFNYAAIPSLEKQFHFNSKQTGLMSSISNISNMLLTIIVSFYGSYGNKPRWIGLSMILVGFSLILFSAPHFMIGTYQPSKAVHSSQFCSTDNSSTPKCDDIESISFSWSYFIVFLLSQVMAGAGGAPIFSLCIAYLDENVSPRHTSIFIAIYYVSGFLGPSVAFVIAGQLLSTYVDINQPEGFNLSPKDQRWIGNWWIGSLIGAFVIFLLAFVILGFPKQLPRAKAQREEAIKKKEIPAHDENISGNIKDILPATKSLICNRVYVFQTLGVWAQVVLGSGVGPFLYKLIRIHYGATQALAGIGVGMIVGISSTCGTLLGSLFGRKDELKNSCKVAA
;
A
#
# COMPACT_ATOMS: atom_id res chain seq x y z
N GLY A 1 4.08 3.94 1.98
CA GLY A 1 3.21 3.43 0.90
C GLY A 1 2.57 2.10 1.25
N MET A 2 3.32 1.00 1.29
CA MET A 2 2.76 -0.36 1.53
C MET A 2 2.06 -0.50 2.89
N THR A 3 2.56 0.12 3.95
CA THR A 3 1.93 0.11 5.28
C THR A 3 0.52 0.70 5.25
N VAL A 4 0.32 1.78 4.49
CA VAL A 4 -0.98 2.43 4.29
C VAL A 4 -1.97 1.47 3.62
N ASN A 5 -1.53 0.76 2.59
CA ASN A 5 -2.37 -0.22 1.91
C ASN A 5 -2.79 -1.36 2.84
N GLY A 6 -1.89 -1.88 3.67
CA GLY A 6 -2.21 -2.91 4.65
C GLY A 6 -3.30 -2.48 5.63
N PHE A 7 -3.22 -1.25 6.15
CA PHE A 7 -4.25 -0.69 7.01
C PHE A 7 -5.59 -0.51 6.28
N ASN A 8 -5.57 0.07 5.07
CA ASN A 8 -6.78 0.27 4.28
C ASN A 8 -7.48 -1.05 3.94
N TYR A 9 -6.73 -2.10 3.63
CA TYR A 9 -7.30 -3.43 3.36
C TYR A 9 -7.97 -4.05 4.59
N ALA A 10 -7.38 -3.87 5.78
CA ALA A 10 -8.01 -4.31 7.02
C ALA A 10 -9.31 -3.53 7.34
N ALA A 11 -9.39 -2.26 6.93
CA ALA A 11 -10.56 -1.40 7.13
C ALA A 11 -11.75 -1.74 6.21
N ILE A 12 -11.54 -2.41 5.07
CA ILE A 12 -12.58 -2.71 4.06
C ILE A 12 -13.87 -3.27 4.69
N PRO A 13 -13.85 -4.30 5.55
CA PRO A 13 -15.10 -4.84 6.09
C PRO A 13 -15.88 -3.85 6.96
N SER A 14 -15.20 -2.93 7.64
CA SER A 14 -15.84 -1.89 8.44
C SER A 14 -16.46 -0.80 7.56
N LEU A 15 -15.77 -0.43 6.47
CA LEU A 15 -16.28 0.51 5.48
C LEU A 15 -17.49 -0.03 4.72
N GLU A 16 -17.44 -1.30 4.29
CA GLU A 16 -18.59 -1.96 3.64
C GLU A 16 -19.85 -1.93 4.53
N LYS A 17 -19.67 -2.13 5.84
CA LYS A 17 -20.79 -2.10 6.79
C LYS A 17 -21.30 -0.68 7.07
N GLN A 18 -20.40 0.27 7.27
CA GLN A 18 -20.77 1.63 7.66
C GLN A 18 -21.39 2.42 6.51
N PHE A 19 -20.86 2.25 5.30
CA PHE A 19 -21.27 3.01 4.11
C PHE A 19 -22.12 2.18 3.14
N HIS A 20 -22.45 0.92 3.49
CA HIS A 20 -23.17 -0.03 2.63
C HIS A 20 -22.53 -0.23 1.25
N PHE A 21 -21.18 -0.23 1.21
CA PHE A 21 -20.47 -0.47 -0.03
C PHE A 21 -20.49 -1.93 -0.44
N ASN A 22 -20.65 -2.17 -1.72
CA ASN A 22 -20.50 -3.48 -2.30
C ASN A 22 -19.02 -3.85 -2.48
N SER A 23 -18.69 -5.14 -2.45
CA SER A 23 -17.30 -5.60 -2.67
C SER A 23 -16.71 -5.19 -4.03
N LYS A 24 -17.55 -4.91 -5.05
CA LYS A 24 -17.11 -4.31 -6.32
C LYS A 24 -16.59 -2.88 -6.13
N GLN A 25 -17.26 -2.10 -5.31
CA GLN A 25 -16.89 -0.70 -5.02
C GLN A 25 -15.60 -0.62 -4.20
N THR A 26 -15.47 -1.46 -3.17
CA THR A 26 -14.24 -1.52 -2.37
C THR A 26 -13.07 -2.09 -3.16
N GLY A 27 -13.32 -3.01 -4.09
CA GLY A 27 -12.33 -3.46 -5.07
C GLY A 27 -11.89 -2.33 -6.01
N LEU A 28 -12.81 -1.49 -6.49
CA LEU A 28 -12.49 -0.31 -7.28
C LEU A 28 -11.66 0.69 -6.48
N MET A 29 -12.00 0.96 -5.22
CA MET A 29 -11.20 1.81 -4.34
C MET A 29 -9.75 1.32 -4.20
N SER A 30 -9.55 0.02 -4.02
CA SER A 30 -8.21 -0.57 -3.94
C SER A 30 -7.45 -0.49 -5.27
N SER A 31 -8.14 -0.66 -6.39
CA SER A 31 -7.53 -0.67 -7.73
C SER A 31 -7.13 0.73 -8.20
N ILE A 32 -7.92 1.76 -7.86
CA ILE A 32 -7.68 3.11 -8.35
C ILE A 32 -6.35 3.70 -7.83
N SER A 33 -5.94 3.32 -6.61
CA SER A 33 -4.64 3.73 -6.08
C SER A 33 -3.48 3.13 -6.88
N ASN A 34 -3.60 1.88 -7.32
CA ASN A 34 -2.60 1.23 -8.16
C ASN A 34 -2.56 1.84 -9.57
N ILE A 35 -3.71 2.17 -10.15
CA ILE A 35 -3.81 2.85 -11.45
C ILE A 35 -3.17 4.23 -11.37
N SER A 36 -3.49 5.02 -10.35
CA SER A 36 -2.88 6.33 -10.13
C SER A 36 -1.36 6.25 -9.95
N ASN A 37 -0.90 5.27 -9.18
CA ASN A 37 0.53 5.00 -9.00
C ASN A 37 1.21 4.67 -10.34
N MET A 38 0.64 3.77 -11.14
CA MET A 38 1.18 3.36 -12.44
C MET A 38 1.32 4.55 -13.39
N LEU A 39 0.28 5.36 -13.53
CA LEU A 39 0.28 6.52 -14.44
C LEU A 39 1.32 7.56 -14.04
N LEU A 40 1.42 7.85 -12.74
CA LEU A 40 2.33 8.87 -12.25
C LEU A 40 3.76 8.38 -12.10
N THR A 41 4.01 7.09 -11.92
CA THR A 41 5.36 6.53 -11.87
C THR A 41 6.15 6.86 -13.13
N ILE A 42 5.53 6.79 -14.32
CA ILE A 42 6.20 7.10 -15.59
C ILE A 42 6.67 8.56 -15.60
N ILE A 43 5.77 9.49 -15.25
CA ILE A 43 6.05 10.93 -15.24
C ILE A 43 7.11 11.27 -14.19
N VAL A 44 6.92 10.77 -12.97
CA VAL A 44 7.78 11.06 -11.83
C VAL A 44 9.17 10.44 -12.00
N SER A 45 9.27 9.22 -12.51
CA SER A 45 10.57 8.58 -12.76
C SER A 45 11.38 9.36 -13.76
N PHE A 46 10.74 9.91 -14.80
CA PHE A 46 11.42 10.73 -15.78
C PHE A 46 11.88 12.08 -15.20
N TYR A 47 10.98 12.89 -14.68
CA TYR A 47 11.34 14.22 -14.16
C TYR A 47 12.14 14.16 -12.85
N GLY A 48 11.83 13.19 -11.99
CA GLY A 48 12.50 13.02 -10.70
C GLY A 48 13.94 12.56 -10.80
N SER A 49 14.32 11.86 -11.89
CA SER A 49 15.71 11.42 -12.12
C SER A 49 16.66 12.58 -12.25
N TYR A 50 16.24 13.69 -12.85
CA TYR A 50 17.05 14.90 -13.03
C TYR A 50 16.95 15.89 -11.86
N GLY A 51 15.89 15.77 -11.06
CA GLY A 51 15.58 16.68 -9.97
C GLY A 51 16.33 16.38 -8.67
N ASN A 52 15.85 17.00 -7.60
CA ASN A 52 16.28 16.71 -6.24
C ASN A 52 15.42 15.57 -5.70
N LYS A 53 15.92 14.32 -5.77
CA LYS A 53 15.18 13.11 -5.37
C LYS A 53 14.61 13.16 -3.94
N PRO A 54 15.37 13.56 -2.88
CA PRO A 54 14.81 13.69 -1.55
C PRO A 54 13.63 14.66 -1.45
N ARG A 55 13.66 15.76 -2.19
CA ARG A 55 12.53 16.71 -2.21
C ARG A 55 11.28 16.10 -2.85
N TRP A 56 11.44 15.39 -3.97
CA TRP A 56 10.34 14.68 -4.60
C TRP A 56 9.72 13.63 -3.67
N ILE A 57 10.57 12.84 -2.99
CA ILE A 57 10.14 11.83 -2.02
C ILE A 57 9.43 12.49 -0.83
N GLY A 58 9.99 13.56 -0.26
CA GLY A 58 9.39 14.26 0.86
C GLY A 58 8.03 14.88 0.53
N LEU A 59 7.91 15.55 -0.63
CA LEU A 59 6.63 16.09 -1.10
C LEU A 59 5.59 15.01 -1.36
N SER A 60 6.01 13.88 -1.92
CA SER A 60 5.11 12.75 -2.15
C SER A 60 4.63 12.13 -0.83
N MET A 61 5.47 12.07 0.20
CA MET A 61 5.05 11.65 1.53
C MET A 61 4.03 12.61 2.15
N ILE A 62 4.21 13.92 1.97
CA ILE A 62 3.21 14.91 2.40
C ILE A 62 1.88 14.67 1.68
N LEU A 63 1.90 14.38 0.38
CA LEU A 63 0.68 14.06 -0.38
C LEU A 63 -0.01 12.79 0.15
N VAL A 64 0.76 11.74 0.50
CA VAL A 64 0.22 10.54 1.16
C VAL A 64 -0.36 10.87 2.54
N GLY A 65 0.26 11.76 3.31
CA GLY A 65 -0.27 12.21 4.59
C GLY A 65 -1.64 12.88 4.43
N PHE A 66 -1.79 13.79 3.47
CA PHE A 66 -3.08 14.40 3.16
C PHE A 66 -4.11 13.40 2.66
N SER A 67 -3.70 12.39 1.87
CA SER A 67 -4.62 11.34 1.45
C SER A 67 -5.21 10.56 2.62
N LEU A 68 -4.43 10.30 3.67
CA LEU A 68 -4.90 9.60 4.87
C LEU A 68 -5.86 10.46 5.72
N ILE A 69 -5.62 11.77 5.80
CA ILE A 69 -6.57 12.69 6.43
C ILE A 69 -7.88 12.71 5.65
N LEU A 70 -7.80 12.79 4.32
CA LEU A 70 -8.99 12.78 3.46
C LEU A 70 -9.73 11.44 3.55
N PHE A 71 -9.00 10.32 3.69
CA PHE A 71 -9.60 9.00 3.92
C PHE A 71 -10.40 8.94 5.22
N SER A 72 -9.98 9.64 6.27
CA SER A 72 -10.67 9.71 7.56
C SER A 72 -11.84 10.71 7.57
N ALA A 73 -11.87 11.66 6.65
CA ALA A 73 -12.85 12.75 6.61
C ALA A 73 -14.33 12.29 6.63
N PRO A 74 -14.76 11.23 5.92
CA PRO A 74 -16.14 10.78 5.92
C PRO A 74 -16.66 10.39 7.30
N HIS A 75 -15.79 9.92 8.23
CA HIS A 75 -16.21 9.66 9.61
C HIS A 75 -16.76 10.91 10.32
N PHE A 76 -16.09 12.03 10.13
CA PHE A 76 -16.48 13.31 10.76
C PHE A 76 -17.70 13.97 10.08
N MET A 77 -18.02 13.54 8.85
CA MET A 77 -19.17 14.07 8.10
C MET A 77 -20.48 13.36 8.42
N ILE A 78 -20.44 12.09 8.84
CA ILE A 78 -21.64 11.28 9.07
C ILE A 78 -22.21 11.46 10.48
N GLY A 79 -21.39 11.85 11.46
CA GLY A 79 -21.79 11.86 12.88
C GLY A 79 -21.76 10.47 13.53
N THR A 80 -22.32 10.35 14.73
CA THR A 80 -22.31 9.12 15.55
C THR A 80 -23.07 7.98 14.87
N TYR A 81 -22.44 6.82 14.74
CA TYR A 81 -23.07 5.63 14.20
C TYR A 81 -24.08 5.04 15.19
N GLN A 82 -25.35 5.00 14.81
CA GLN A 82 -26.40 4.31 15.58
C GLN A 82 -26.65 2.94 14.99
N PRO A 83 -26.31 1.85 15.69
CA PRO A 83 -26.62 0.51 15.23
C PRO A 83 -28.15 0.36 15.20
N SER A 84 -28.72 -0.17 14.11
CA SER A 84 -30.14 -0.46 14.02
C SER A 84 -30.55 -1.34 15.21
N LYS A 85 -31.62 -0.96 15.91
CA LYS A 85 -32.20 -1.80 16.93
C LYS A 85 -32.55 -3.14 16.27
N ALA A 86 -32.01 -4.24 16.81
CA ALA A 86 -32.41 -5.54 16.33
C ALA A 86 -33.93 -5.61 16.43
N VAL A 87 -34.62 -5.61 15.31
CA VAL A 87 -35.96 -6.12 15.28
C VAL A 87 -35.80 -7.58 15.70
N HIS A 88 -36.33 -7.93 16.88
CA HIS A 88 -36.50 -9.31 17.28
C HIS A 88 -37.53 -9.94 16.30
N SER A 89 -37.12 -10.11 15.05
CA SER A 89 -37.77 -11.07 14.18
C SER A 89 -37.42 -12.42 14.79
N SER A 90 -38.39 -13.03 15.42
CA SER A 90 -38.35 -14.43 15.83
C SER A 90 -37.63 -15.20 14.72
N GLN A 91 -36.52 -15.86 15.06
CA GLN A 91 -35.69 -16.64 14.11
C GLN A 91 -36.41 -17.88 13.56
N PHE A 92 -37.70 -17.97 13.76
CA PHE A 92 -38.54 -19.05 13.26
C PHE A 92 -39.36 -18.54 12.08
N CYS A 93 -39.32 -19.26 10.96
CA CYS A 93 -40.22 -19.04 9.86
C CYS A 93 -41.65 -19.05 10.42
N SER A 94 -42.34 -17.93 10.45
CA SER A 94 -43.73 -17.88 10.78
C SER A 94 -44.48 -18.56 9.65
N THR A 95 -45.23 -19.63 9.96
CA THR A 95 -46.10 -20.33 9.02
C THR A 95 -47.38 -19.54 8.70
N ASP A 96 -47.56 -18.37 9.29
CA ASP A 96 -48.69 -17.49 9.00
C ASP A 96 -48.45 -16.72 7.69
N ASN A 97 -49.32 -17.03 6.71
CA ASN A 97 -49.39 -16.42 5.38
C ASN A 97 -49.80 -14.93 5.37
N SER A 98 -49.77 -14.25 6.51
CA SER A 98 -50.10 -12.83 6.63
C SER A 98 -48.84 -12.02 6.74
N SER A 99 -48.51 -11.32 5.64
CA SER A 99 -47.45 -10.34 5.48
C SER A 99 -46.04 -10.91 5.46
N THR A 100 -45.62 -11.45 4.31
CA THR A 100 -44.21 -11.38 3.93
C THR A 100 -43.78 -9.91 4.02
N PRO A 101 -42.83 -9.53 4.89
CA PRO A 101 -42.26 -8.20 4.80
C PRO A 101 -41.68 -8.06 3.38
N LYS A 102 -42.31 -7.18 2.57
CA LYS A 102 -41.78 -6.86 1.26
C LYS A 102 -40.38 -6.35 1.52
N CYS A 103 -39.40 -6.89 0.80
CA CYS A 103 -38.03 -6.37 0.82
C CYS A 103 -37.94 -4.87 0.43
N ASP A 104 -39.03 -4.28 0.01
CA ASP A 104 -39.18 -2.86 -0.36
C ASP A 104 -39.24 -1.92 0.85
N ASP A 105 -39.53 -2.43 2.08
CA ASP A 105 -39.51 -1.63 3.31
C ASP A 105 -38.14 -1.57 4.03
N ILE A 106 -37.13 -2.22 3.51
CA ILE A 106 -35.75 -1.84 3.81
C ILE A 106 -35.59 -0.49 3.09
N GLU A 107 -35.80 0.61 3.84
CA GLU A 107 -35.39 1.94 3.41
C GLU A 107 -34.17 1.76 2.55
N SER A 108 -34.26 2.12 1.28
CA SER A 108 -33.15 2.12 0.36
C SER A 108 -32.13 3.07 0.98
N ILE A 109 -31.24 2.50 1.80
CA ILE A 109 -30.13 3.25 2.36
C ILE A 109 -29.38 3.71 1.14
N SER A 110 -29.69 4.95 0.75
CA SER A 110 -29.24 5.52 -0.50
C SER A 110 -27.72 5.52 -0.45
N PHE A 111 -27.12 4.72 -1.32
CA PHE A 111 -25.68 4.73 -1.54
C PHE A 111 -25.25 6.20 -1.71
N SER A 112 -24.49 6.71 -0.73
CA SER A 112 -24.04 8.08 -0.76
C SER A 112 -22.83 8.22 -1.66
N TRP A 113 -23.06 8.60 -2.91
CA TRP A 113 -22.01 8.89 -3.88
C TRP A 113 -20.98 9.89 -3.36
N SER A 114 -21.39 10.84 -2.52
CA SER A 114 -20.50 11.85 -1.96
C SER A 114 -19.36 11.24 -1.15
N TYR A 115 -19.64 10.31 -0.26
CA TYR A 115 -18.60 9.65 0.54
C TYR A 115 -17.71 8.76 -0.32
N PHE A 116 -18.30 8.05 -1.29
CA PHE A 116 -17.53 7.21 -2.20
C PHE A 116 -16.52 8.00 -3.01
N ILE A 117 -16.91 9.18 -3.53
CA ILE A 117 -16.01 10.07 -4.27
C ILE A 117 -14.85 10.55 -3.38
N VAL A 118 -15.11 10.89 -2.11
CA VAL A 118 -14.06 11.28 -1.16
C VAL A 118 -13.06 10.15 -0.95
N PHE A 119 -13.53 8.92 -0.78
CA PHE A 119 -12.64 7.75 -0.69
C PHE A 119 -11.85 7.53 -1.99
N LEU A 120 -12.46 7.61 -3.15
CA LEU A 120 -11.77 7.50 -4.44
C LEU A 120 -10.68 8.56 -4.59
N LEU A 121 -10.99 9.81 -4.25
CA LEU A 121 -10.02 10.91 -4.33
C LEU A 121 -8.84 10.68 -3.38
N SER A 122 -9.11 10.21 -2.15
CA SER A 122 -8.05 9.86 -1.22
C SER A 122 -7.14 8.76 -1.79
N GLN A 123 -7.70 7.73 -2.42
CA GLN A 123 -6.93 6.64 -3.03
C GLN A 123 -6.12 7.10 -4.26
N VAL A 124 -6.66 8.00 -5.07
CA VAL A 124 -5.90 8.63 -6.16
C VAL A 124 -4.69 9.39 -5.62
N MET A 125 -4.88 10.20 -4.56
CA MET A 125 -3.78 10.93 -3.91
C MET A 125 -2.76 9.99 -3.27
N ALA A 126 -3.21 8.91 -2.64
CA ALA A 126 -2.32 7.89 -2.06
C ALA A 126 -1.46 7.21 -3.13
N GLY A 127 -2.05 6.85 -4.26
CA GLY A 127 -1.34 6.28 -5.41
C GLY A 127 -0.34 7.26 -6.01
N ALA A 128 -0.75 8.50 -6.19
CA ALA A 128 0.10 9.59 -6.69
C ALA A 128 1.34 9.81 -5.83
N GLY A 129 1.14 9.87 -4.52
CA GLY A 129 2.25 10.00 -3.57
C GLY A 129 3.09 8.73 -3.43
N GLY A 130 2.55 7.55 -3.74
CA GLY A 130 3.29 6.29 -3.73
C GLY A 130 4.35 6.20 -4.84
N ALA A 131 4.08 6.75 -6.01
CA ALA A 131 4.94 6.63 -7.19
C ALA A 131 6.40 7.08 -6.98
N PRO A 132 6.70 8.29 -6.45
CA PRO A 132 8.07 8.71 -6.20
C PRO A 132 8.78 7.89 -5.14
N ILE A 133 8.06 7.42 -4.12
CA ILE A 133 8.63 6.63 -3.03
C ILE A 133 9.21 5.33 -3.57
N PHE A 134 8.51 4.65 -4.49
CA PHE A 134 8.99 3.39 -5.05
C PHE A 134 10.14 3.58 -6.04
N SER A 135 10.02 4.54 -6.96
CA SER A 135 10.98 4.68 -8.05
C SER A 135 12.23 5.46 -7.63
N LEU A 136 12.06 6.59 -6.94
CA LEU A 136 13.18 7.48 -6.64
C LEU A 136 14.00 7.07 -5.41
N CYS A 137 13.41 6.33 -4.44
CA CYS A 137 14.18 5.83 -3.31
C CYS A 137 15.29 4.86 -3.73
N ILE A 138 14.98 3.91 -4.63
CA ILE A 138 15.98 2.97 -5.13
C ILE A 138 17.07 3.72 -5.91
N ALA A 139 16.68 4.65 -6.79
CA ALA A 139 17.63 5.46 -7.54
C ALA A 139 18.50 6.33 -6.62
N TYR A 140 17.94 6.89 -5.55
CA TYR A 140 18.70 7.67 -4.57
C TYR A 140 19.69 6.81 -3.78
N LEU A 141 19.30 5.58 -3.40
CA LEU A 141 20.17 4.62 -2.73
C LEU A 141 21.33 4.21 -3.64
N ASP A 142 21.04 3.89 -4.89
CA ASP A 142 22.05 3.48 -5.88
C ASP A 142 23.10 4.59 -6.13
N GLU A 143 22.66 5.85 -6.17
CA GLU A 143 23.56 6.99 -6.38
C GLU A 143 24.41 7.37 -5.15
N ASN A 144 23.92 7.09 -3.94
CA ASN A 144 24.52 7.57 -2.71
C ASN A 144 25.23 6.48 -1.89
N VAL A 145 25.11 5.23 -2.28
CA VAL A 145 25.77 4.08 -1.63
C VAL A 145 26.86 3.53 -2.55
N SER A 146 27.95 3.03 -1.96
CA SER A 146 29.00 2.39 -2.77
C SER A 146 28.49 1.13 -3.45
N PRO A 147 28.91 0.82 -4.69
CA PRO A 147 28.42 -0.35 -5.48
C PRO A 147 28.50 -1.67 -4.72
N ARG A 148 29.50 -1.79 -3.85
CA ARG A 148 29.75 -2.99 -3.04
C ARG A 148 28.64 -3.26 -2.00
N HIS A 149 27.94 -2.22 -1.54
CA HIS A 149 26.92 -2.30 -0.50
C HIS A 149 25.50 -2.00 -0.99
N THR A 150 25.33 -1.54 -2.22
CA THR A 150 24.05 -1.16 -2.80
C THR A 150 23.02 -2.31 -2.71
N SER A 151 23.42 -3.53 -3.05
CA SER A 151 22.54 -4.71 -2.99
C SER A 151 21.99 -4.97 -1.58
N ILE A 152 22.81 -4.75 -0.54
CA ILE A 152 22.39 -4.93 0.86
C ILE A 152 21.35 -3.88 1.25
N PHE A 153 21.60 -2.61 0.91
CA PHE A 153 20.67 -1.52 1.25
C PHE A 153 19.35 -1.65 0.49
N ILE A 154 19.38 -2.08 -0.77
CA ILE A 154 18.17 -2.39 -1.53
C ILE A 154 17.41 -3.56 -0.90
N ALA A 155 18.09 -4.61 -0.45
CA ALA A 155 17.46 -5.73 0.25
C ALA A 155 16.79 -5.26 1.56
N ILE A 156 17.44 -4.42 2.36
CA ILE A 156 16.85 -3.82 3.58
C ILE A 156 15.62 -2.99 3.23
N TYR A 157 15.68 -2.20 2.15
CA TYR A 157 14.55 -1.41 1.67
C TYR A 157 13.33 -2.29 1.33
N TYR A 158 13.53 -3.38 0.59
CA TYR A 158 12.44 -4.31 0.25
C TYR A 158 11.90 -5.05 1.47
N VAL A 159 12.77 -5.55 2.34
CA VAL A 159 12.35 -6.22 3.59
C VAL A 159 11.51 -5.27 4.46
N SER A 160 11.94 -4.02 4.64
CA SER A 160 11.16 -3.03 5.38
C SER A 160 9.84 -2.67 4.67
N GLY A 161 9.83 -2.69 3.33
CA GLY A 161 8.63 -2.52 2.52
C GLY A 161 7.59 -3.62 2.77
N PHE A 162 8.00 -4.87 2.93
CA PHE A 162 7.10 -6.01 3.20
C PHE A 162 6.71 -6.13 4.67
N LEU A 163 7.59 -5.77 5.59
CA LEU A 163 7.26 -5.74 7.02
C LEU A 163 6.22 -4.67 7.36
N GLY A 164 6.21 -3.56 6.60
CA GLY A 164 5.27 -2.47 6.81
C GLY A 164 3.80 -2.89 6.80
N PRO A 165 3.29 -3.55 5.75
CA PRO A 165 1.93 -4.07 5.72
C PRO A 165 1.63 -5.05 6.85
N SER A 166 2.59 -5.91 7.22
CA SER A 166 2.41 -6.90 8.28
C SER A 166 2.14 -6.23 9.63
N VAL A 167 2.97 -5.23 9.97
CA VAL A 167 2.78 -4.42 11.18
C VAL A 167 1.45 -3.65 11.10
N ALA A 168 1.11 -3.13 9.92
CA ALA A 168 -0.15 -2.41 9.72
C ALA A 168 -1.37 -3.30 9.94
N PHE A 169 -1.37 -4.55 9.48
CA PHE A 169 -2.47 -5.48 9.73
C PHE A 169 -2.63 -5.80 11.22
N VAL A 170 -1.52 -5.97 11.96
CA VAL A 170 -1.56 -6.20 13.41
C VAL A 170 -2.16 -5.00 14.14
N ILE A 171 -1.66 -3.79 13.84
CA ILE A 171 -2.16 -2.56 14.45
C ILE A 171 -3.63 -2.33 14.07
N ALA A 172 -3.98 -2.52 12.80
CA ALA A 172 -5.35 -2.39 12.33
C ALA A 172 -6.29 -3.37 13.03
N GLY A 173 -5.88 -4.63 13.22
CA GLY A 173 -6.67 -5.62 13.95
C GLY A 173 -6.99 -5.18 15.38
N GLN A 174 -6.03 -4.58 16.08
CA GLN A 174 -6.23 -4.04 17.42
C GLN A 174 -7.17 -2.81 17.42
N LEU A 175 -6.93 -1.85 16.53
CA LEU A 175 -7.77 -0.66 16.40
C LEU A 175 -9.20 -1.00 16.00
N LEU A 176 -9.39 -1.94 15.09
CA LEU A 176 -10.70 -2.41 14.67
C LEU A 176 -11.44 -3.20 15.75
N SER A 177 -10.76 -3.66 16.78
CA SER A 177 -11.38 -4.26 17.97
C SER A 177 -11.99 -3.23 18.92
N THR A 178 -11.70 -1.93 18.74
CA THR A 178 -12.40 -0.83 19.39
C THR A 178 -13.57 -0.38 18.52
N TYR A 179 -14.60 0.17 19.17
CA TYR A 179 -15.79 0.67 18.46
C TYR A 179 -15.47 1.94 17.65
N VAL A 180 -16.20 2.16 16.55
CA VAL A 180 -15.95 3.26 15.60
C VAL A 180 -15.95 4.64 16.27
N ASP A 181 -16.87 4.90 17.19
CA ASP A 181 -16.98 6.17 17.92
C ASP A 181 -16.27 6.12 19.29
N ILE A 182 -15.36 5.14 19.51
CA ILE A 182 -14.64 4.89 20.78
C ILE A 182 -15.58 4.40 21.89
N ASN A 183 -16.66 5.11 22.17
CA ASN A 183 -17.69 4.74 23.13
C ASN A 183 -18.90 4.13 22.42
N GLN A 184 -19.44 3.06 22.98
CA GLN A 184 -20.67 2.48 22.46
C GLN A 184 -21.87 3.35 22.86
N PRO A 185 -22.92 3.43 22.01
CA PRO A 185 -24.14 4.15 22.39
C PRO A 185 -24.80 3.51 23.63
N GLU A 186 -25.42 4.32 24.46
CA GLU A 186 -26.13 3.85 25.65
C GLU A 186 -27.20 2.84 25.29
N GLY A 187 -27.24 1.73 26.01
CA GLY A 187 -28.22 0.65 25.80
C GLY A 187 -27.78 -0.45 24.82
N PHE A 188 -26.58 -0.36 24.23
CA PHE A 188 -26.01 -1.40 23.38
C PHE A 188 -24.74 -1.97 24.01
N ASN A 189 -24.68 -3.31 24.12
CA ASN A 189 -23.50 -4.03 24.61
C ASN A 189 -22.98 -4.93 23.48
N LEU A 190 -22.39 -4.29 22.44
CA LEU A 190 -21.91 -4.95 21.26
C LEU A 190 -20.53 -5.56 21.50
N SER A 191 -20.35 -6.81 21.06
CA SER A 191 -19.06 -7.48 21.05
C SER A 191 -18.40 -7.37 19.65
N PRO A 192 -17.07 -7.41 19.54
CA PRO A 192 -16.38 -7.50 18.25
C PRO A 192 -16.77 -8.68 17.35
N LYS A 193 -17.48 -9.67 17.91
CA LYS A 193 -18.05 -10.81 17.18
C LYS A 193 -19.42 -10.52 16.57
N ASP A 194 -20.10 -9.48 17.02
CA ASP A 194 -21.43 -9.10 16.51
C ASP A 194 -21.34 -8.65 15.04
N GLN A 195 -22.35 -9.02 14.25
CA GLN A 195 -22.43 -8.58 12.85
C GLN A 195 -22.59 -7.06 12.73
N ARG A 196 -23.19 -6.40 13.74
CA ARG A 196 -23.38 -4.93 13.80
C ARG A 196 -22.15 -4.18 14.24
N TRP A 197 -21.07 -4.87 14.62
CA TRP A 197 -19.83 -4.25 15.04
C TRP A 197 -19.16 -3.55 13.88
N ILE A 198 -18.85 -2.26 14.05
CA ILE A 198 -18.00 -1.48 13.19
C ILE A 198 -16.76 -1.10 13.99
N GLY A 199 -15.60 -1.53 13.49
CA GLY A 199 -14.32 -1.22 14.12
C GLY A 199 -13.82 0.18 13.78
N ASN A 200 -12.95 0.71 14.62
CA ASN A 200 -12.35 2.02 14.46
C ASN A 200 -11.32 2.03 13.33
N TRP A 201 -11.75 2.43 12.14
CA TRP A 201 -10.93 2.46 10.92
C TRP A 201 -10.26 3.81 10.65
N TRP A 202 -10.75 4.90 11.23
CA TRP A 202 -10.28 6.24 10.92
C TRP A 202 -9.07 6.68 11.75
N ILE A 203 -8.99 6.29 13.04
CA ILE A 203 -7.87 6.67 13.94
C ILE A 203 -6.52 6.19 13.40
N GLY A 204 -6.46 4.95 12.91
CA GLY A 204 -5.20 4.42 12.35
C GLY A 204 -4.71 5.20 11.13
N SER A 205 -5.62 5.71 10.31
CA SER A 205 -5.26 6.58 9.18
C SER A 205 -4.71 7.93 9.65
N LEU A 206 -5.28 8.52 10.71
CA LEU A 206 -4.76 9.78 11.28
C LEU A 206 -3.39 9.60 11.94
N ILE A 207 -3.20 8.52 12.71
CA ILE A 207 -1.88 8.18 13.27
C ILE A 207 -0.87 7.98 12.15
N GLY A 208 -1.26 7.25 11.10
CA GLY A 208 -0.43 7.06 9.91
C GLY A 208 -0.05 8.37 9.23
N ALA A 209 -1.00 9.31 9.08
CA ALA A 209 -0.76 10.64 8.53
C ALA A 209 0.28 11.41 9.36
N PHE A 210 0.11 11.42 10.69
CA PHE A 210 1.04 12.11 11.58
C PHE A 210 2.47 11.56 11.47
N VAL A 211 2.63 10.23 11.49
CA VAL A 211 3.94 9.59 11.35
C VAL A 211 4.56 9.91 9.99
N ILE A 212 3.77 9.86 8.91
CA ILE A 212 4.25 10.16 7.55
C ILE A 212 4.70 11.62 7.44
N PHE A 213 3.99 12.58 8.04
CA PHE A 213 4.42 14.00 8.05
C PHE A 213 5.75 14.17 8.78
N LEU A 214 5.92 13.54 9.95
CA LEU A 214 7.20 13.59 10.67
C LEU A 214 8.36 13.06 9.80
N LEU A 215 8.17 11.91 9.15
CA LEU A 215 9.17 11.32 8.27
C LEU A 215 9.41 12.17 7.02
N ALA A 216 8.39 12.80 6.47
CA ALA A 216 8.52 13.71 5.33
C ALA A 216 9.42 14.90 5.64
N PHE A 217 9.27 15.52 6.81
CA PHE A 217 10.15 16.61 7.24
C PHE A 217 11.60 16.16 7.37
N VAL A 218 11.84 14.96 7.92
CA VAL A 218 13.19 14.40 8.00
C VAL A 218 13.79 14.21 6.61
N ILE A 219 13.03 13.64 5.66
CA ILE A 219 13.51 13.38 4.29
C ILE A 219 13.74 14.67 3.50
N LEU A 220 12.92 15.70 3.69
CA LEU A 220 13.12 17.00 3.06
C LEU A 220 14.43 17.67 3.47
N GLY A 221 14.96 17.35 4.66
CA GLY A 221 16.26 17.82 5.15
C GLY A 221 17.48 17.16 4.48
N PHE A 222 17.29 16.05 3.73
CA PHE A 222 18.40 15.36 3.08
C PHE A 222 18.92 16.12 1.84
N PRO A 223 20.26 16.17 1.65
CA PRO A 223 20.85 16.80 0.48
C PRO A 223 20.62 15.97 -0.78
N LYS A 224 20.69 16.62 -1.96
CA LYS A 224 20.56 15.95 -3.27
C LYS A 224 21.57 14.81 -3.45
N GLN A 225 22.79 15.00 -2.99
CA GLN A 225 23.89 14.04 -3.00
C GLN A 225 24.67 14.12 -1.70
N LEU A 226 25.03 12.97 -1.14
CA LEU A 226 25.90 12.91 0.02
C LEU A 226 27.36 13.25 -0.40
N PRO A 227 28.08 14.13 0.32
CA PRO A 227 29.43 14.55 -0.07
C PRO A 227 30.41 13.40 -0.30
N ARG A 228 30.33 12.38 0.55
CA ARG A 228 31.18 11.18 0.48
C ARG A 228 30.82 10.28 -0.72
N ALA A 229 29.54 10.20 -1.08
CA ALA A 229 29.09 9.41 -2.21
C ALA A 229 29.56 10.02 -3.55
N LYS A 230 29.59 11.34 -3.65
CA LYS A 230 30.09 12.02 -4.82
C LYS A 230 31.57 11.68 -5.09
N ALA A 231 32.43 11.76 -4.06
CA ALA A 231 33.86 11.42 -4.19
C ALA A 231 34.04 9.94 -4.56
N GLN A 232 33.30 9.00 -3.93
CA GLN A 232 33.41 7.59 -4.23
C GLN A 232 32.94 7.25 -5.67
N ARG A 233 31.92 7.93 -6.15
CA ARG A 233 31.44 7.75 -7.54
C ARG A 233 32.46 8.27 -8.56
N GLU A 234 33.05 9.41 -8.30
CA GLU A 234 34.11 9.95 -9.15
C GLU A 234 35.34 9.02 -9.22
N GLU A 235 35.72 8.40 -8.09
CA GLU A 235 36.77 7.39 -8.05
C GLU A 235 36.38 6.10 -8.81
N ALA A 236 35.15 5.62 -8.68
CA ALA A 236 34.67 4.44 -9.37
C ALA A 236 34.58 4.65 -10.89
N ILE A 237 34.20 5.85 -11.33
CA ILE A 237 34.23 6.25 -12.75
C ILE A 237 35.68 6.30 -13.27
N LYS A 238 36.63 6.88 -12.51
CA LYS A 238 38.05 6.90 -12.87
C LYS A 238 38.65 5.49 -12.99
N LYS A 239 38.18 4.55 -12.12
CA LYS A 239 38.59 3.15 -12.16
C LYS A 239 37.88 2.30 -13.23
N LYS A 240 36.96 2.89 -14.02
CA LYS A 240 36.12 2.21 -15.02
C LYS A 240 35.25 1.11 -14.44
N GLU A 241 34.98 1.13 -13.13
CA GLU A 241 34.07 0.19 -12.46
C GLU A 241 32.60 0.54 -12.75
N ILE A 242 32.29 1.80 -13.08
CA ILE A 242 30.94 2.29 -13.43
C ILE A 242 31.06 3.10 -14.72
N PRO A 243 30.19 2.92 -15.71
CA PRO A 243 30.16 3.78 -16.88
C PRO A 243 29.88 5.21 -16.47
N ALA A 244 30.61 6.16 -17.04
CA ALA A 244 30.30 7.57 -16.89
C ALA A 244 28.84 7.77 -17.35
N HIS A 245 28.05 8.41 -16.51
CA HIS A 245 26.66 8.70 -16.87
C HIS A 245 26.70 9.59 -18.10
N ASP A 246 26.11 9.13 -19.20
CA ASP A 246 25.98 9.95 -20.40
C ASP A 246 25.18 11.20 -20.05
N GLU A 247 25.87 12.33 -19.89
CA GLU A 247 25.25 13.65 -19.66
C GLU A 247 24.42 14.10 -20.88
N ASN A 248 24.47 13.33 -21.97
CA ASN A 248 23.80 13.60 -23.24
C ASN A 248 22.34 13.17 -23.31
N ILE A 249 21.78 12.49 -22.29
CA ILE A 249 20.34 12.29 -22.24
C ILE A 249 19.72 13.62 -21.76
N SER A 250 19.51 14.50 -22.70
CA SER A 250 18.75 15.74 -22.45
C SER A 250 17.34 15.32 -22.08
N GLY A 251 16.86 15.62 -20.87
CA GLY A 251 15.55 15.24 -20.34
C GLY A 251 14.32 15.58 -21.23
N ASN A 252 14.45 15.36 -22.51
CA ASN A 252 13.44 15.55 -23.53
C ASN A 252 12.48 14.36 -23.56
N ILE A 253 11.19 14.63 -23.46
CA ILE A 253 10.11 13.61 -23.55
C ILE A 253 10.26 12.74 -24.82
N LYS A 254 10.87 13.27 -25.88
CA LYS A 254 11.14 12.54 -27.13
C LYS A 254 12.10 11.35 -26.97
N ASP A 255 12.94 11.35 -25.93
CA ASP A 255 13.90 10.28 -25.68
C ASP A 255 13.27 9.08 -24.94
N ILE A 256 12.07 9.24 -24.36
CA ILE A 256 11.34 8.16 -23.67
C ILE A 256 10.95 7.05 -24.66
N LEU A 257 10.48 7.43 -25.84
CA LEU A 257 9.95 6.46 -26.82
C LEU A 257 11.03 5.50 -27.34
N PRO A 258 12.22 5.96 -27.80
CA PRO A 258 13.29 5.08 -28.22
C PRO A 258 13.87 4.24 -27.05
N ALA A 259 13.98 4.81 -25.85
CA ALA A 259 14.43 4.07 -24.68
C ALA A 259 13.44 2.94 -24.31
N THR A 260 12.15 3.21 -24.30
CA THR A 260 11.10 2.20 -24.06
C THR A 260 11.12 1.11 -25.12
N LYS A 261 11.29 1.48 -26.40
CA LYS A 261 11.41 0.49 -27.49
C LYS A 261 12.62 -0.44 -27.30
N SER A 262 13.76 0.09 -26.90
CA SER A 262 14.96 -0.69 -26.61
C SER A 262 14.74 -1.69 -25.49
N LEU A 263 14.02 -1.29 -24.41
CA LEU A 263 13.67 -2.19 -23.29
C LEU A 263 12.71 -3.30 -23.72
N ILE A 264 11.68 -2.98 -24.49
CA ILE A 264 10.69 -3.96 -24.96
C ILE A 264 11.35 -4.96 -25.95
N CYS A 265 12.35 -4.56 -26.71
CA CYS A 265 13.08 -5.46 -27.59
C CYS A 265 14.03 -6.40 -26.83
N ASN A 266 14.33 -6.13 -25.56
CA ASN A 266 15.18 -6.99 -24.74
C ASN A 266 14.36 -8.16 -24.17
N ARG A 267 14.59 -9.37 -24.68
CA ARG A 267 13.85 -10.57 -24.27
C ARG A 267 13.97 -10.87 -22.77
N VAL A 268 15.15 -10.68 -22.19
CA VAL A 268 15.38 -10.93 -20.75
C VAL A 268 14.51 -9.99 -19.92
N TYR A 269 14.49 -8.70 -20.27
CA TYR A 269 13.66 -7.72 -19.61
C TYR A 269 12.16 -8.04 -19.68
N VAL A 270 11.69 -8.46 -20.86
CA VAL A 270 10.28 -8.81 -21.08
C VAL A 270 9.86 -10.00 -20.22
N PHE A 271 10.63 -11.10 -20.24
CA PHE A 271 10.29 -12.28 -19.42
C PHE A 271 10.35 -12.01 -17.92
N GLN A 272 11.33 -11.24 -17.47
CA GLN A 272 11.41 -10.83 -16.06
C GLN A 272 10.21 -9.96 -15.66
N THR A 273 9.84 -9.01 -16.50
CA THR A 273 8.67 -8.13 -16.28
C THR A 273 7.37 -8.94 -16.24
N LEU A 274 7.18 -9.88 -17.13
CA LEU A 274 6.01 -10.78 -17.14
C LEU A 274 5.93 -11.62 -15.85
N GLY A 275 7.05 -12.12 -15.35
CA GLY A 275 7.11 -12.83 -14.07
C GLY A 275 6.69 -11.94 -12.89
N VAL A 276 7.18 -10.71 -12.84
CA VAL A 276 6.77 -9.73 -11.82
C VAL A 276 5.28 -9.38 -11.94
N TRP A 277 4.76 -9.22 -13.14
CA TRP A 277 3.33 -8.96 -13.37
C TRP A 277 2.45 -10.08 -12.84
N ALA A 278 2.79 -11.35 -13.12
CA ALA A 278 2.05 -12.50 -12.60
C ALA A 278 1.99 -12.48 -11.07
N GLN A 279 3.11 -12.18 -10.40
CA GLN A 279 3.18 -12.06 -8.94
C GLN A 279 2.34 -10.90 -8.40
N VAL A 280 2.42 -9.73 -9.04
CA VAL A 280 1.67 -8.53 -8.62
C VAL A 280 0.17 -8.70 -8.81
N VAL A 281 -0.28 -9.35 -9.89
CA VAL A 281 -1.70 -9.64 -10.14
C VAL A 281 -2.29 -10.49 -9.01
N LEU A 282 -1.58 -11.54 -8.60
CA LEU A 282 -2.00 -12.37 -7.46
C LEU A 282 -2.02 -11.57 -6.15
N GLY A 283 -0.97 -10.84 -5.85
CA GLY A 283 -0.87 -10.04 -4.62
C GLY A 283 -1.92 -8.94 -4.53
N SER A 284 -2.14 -8.20 -5.62
CA SER A 284 -3.13 -7.12 -5.67
C SER A 284 -4.58 -7.61 -5.69
N GLY A 285 -4.83 -8.79 -6.25
CA GLY A 285 -6.17 -9.38 -6.29
C GLY A 285 -6.58 -9.98 -4.95
N VAL A 286 -5.70 -10.75 -4.33
CA VAL A 286 -6.00 -11.46 -3.07
C VAL A 286 -5.79 -10.56 -1.85
N GLY A 287 -4.77 -9.68 -1.88
CA GLY A 287 -4.35 -8.86 -0.74
C GLY A 287 -5.49 -8.08 -0.07
N PRO A 288 -6.30 -7.30 -0.79
CA PRO A 288 -7.40 -6.52 -0.22
C PRO A 288 -8.45 -7.37 0.47
N PHE A 289 -8.66 -8.60 0.01
CA PHE A 289 -9.72 -9.48 0.49
C PHE A 289 -9.22 -10.55 1.48
N LEU A 290 -7.91 -10.73 1.64
CA LEU A 290 -7.34 -11.76 2.51
C LEU A 290 -7.81 -11.60 3.96
N TYR A 291 -7.80 -10.38 4.48
CA TYR A 291 -8.28 -10.08 5.82
C TYR A 291 -9.78 -10.41 5.97
N LYS A 292 -10.59 -10.03 4.99
CA LYS A 292 -12.02 -10.31 4.94
C LYS A 292 -12.28 -11.82 4.87
N LEU A 293 -11.52 -12.55 4.07
CA LEU A 293 -11.63 -14.00 3.91
C LEU A 293 -11.36 -14.72 5.23
N ILE A 294 -10.27 -14.41 5.92
CA ILE A 294 -9.94 -15.02 7.22
C ILE A 294 -11.04 -14.74 8.25
N ARG A 295 -11.53 -13.51 8.29
CA ARG A 295 -12.58 -13.12 9.22
C ARG A 295 -13.90 -13.85 8.98
N ILE A 296 -14.34 -13.97 7.73
CA ILE A 296 -15.65 -14.56 7.38
C ILE A 296 -15.59 -16.09 7.42
N HIS A 297 -14.59 -16.71 6.78
CA HIS A 297 -14.54 -18.17 6.67
C HIS A 297 -14.15 -18.86 7.98
N TYR A 298 -13.25 -18.25 8.75
CA TYR A 298 -12.76 -18.85 10.01
C TYR A 298 -13.42 -18.26 11.25
N GLY A 299 -14.36 -17.31 11.11
CA GLY A 299 -15.03 -16.67 12.25
C GLY A 299 -14.05 -15.94 13.20
N ALA A 300 -12.87 -15.55 12.69
CA ALA A 300 -11.83 -14.94 13.50
C ALA A 300 -12.25 -13.54 14.01
N THR A 301 -11.83 -13.21 15.23
CA THR A 301 -11.94 -11.83 15.73
C THR A 301 -11.08 -10.89 14.90
N GLN A 302 -11.36 -9.60 14.95
CA GLN A 302 -10.62 -8.60 14.17
C GLN A 302 -9.14 -8.60 14.50
N ALA A 303 -8.80 -8.69 15.80
CA ALA A 303 -7.41 -8.78 16.25
C ALA A 303 -6.72 -10.05 15.74
N LEU A 304 -7.39 -11.21 15.84
CA LEU A 304 -6.81 -12.48 15.39
C LEU A 304 -6.60 -12.53 13.88
N ALA A 305 -7.57 -12.01 13.11
CA ALA A 305 -7.43 -11.88 11.65
C ALA A 305 -6.27 -10.96 11.27
N GLY A 306 -6.09 -9.83 11.97
CA GLY A 306 -4.97 -8.91 11.75
C GLY A 306 -3.61 -9.55 12.04
N ILE A 307 -3.48 -10.25 13.17
CA ILE A 307 -2.27 -10.99 13.53
C ILE A 307 -2.00 -12.09 12.50
N GLY A 308 -3.02 -12.88 12.14
CA GLY A 308 -2.88 -13.97 11.17
C GLY A 308 -2.40 -13.49 9.79
N VAL A 309 -3.04 -12.46 9.23
CA VAL A 309 -2.61 -11.88 7.95
C VAL A 309 -1.23 -11.26 8.06
N GLY A 310 -0.96 -10.51 9.14
CA GLY A 310 0.33 -9.89 9.38
C GLY A 310 1.47 -10.92 9.44
N MET A 311 1.27 -12.04 10.13
CA MET A 311 2.25 -13.13 10.19
C MET A 311 2.45 -13.80 8.83
N ILE A 312 1.38 -14.14 8.13
CA ILE A 312 1.46 -14.77 6.80
C ILE A 312 2.23 -13.89 5.84
N VAL A 313 1.85 -12.62 5.71
CA VAL A 313 2.50 -11.69 4.79
C VAL A 313 3.93 -11.39 5.22
N GLY A 314 4.17 -11.13 6.52
CA GLY A 314 5.49 -10.78 7.04
C GLY A 314 6.51 -11.90 6.91
N ILE A 315 6.18 -13.08 7.39
CA ILE A 315 7.09 -14.23 7.40
C ILE A 315 7.37 -14.68 5.96
N SER A 316 6.32 -14.86 5.15
CA SER A 316 6.47 -15.35 3.78
C SER A 316 7.32 -14.41 2.92
N SER A 317 7.05 -13.10 2.99
CA SER A 317 7.78 -12.11 2.20
C SER A 317 9.23 -11.95 2.66
N THR A 318 9.47 -11.94 3.98
CA THR A 318 10.82 -11.79 4.52
C THR A 318 11.67 -13.04 4.22
N CYS A 319 11.13 -14.23 4.46
CA CYS A 319 11.83 -15.49 4.15
C CYS A 319 12.08 -15.63 2.64
N GLY A 320 11.09 -15.31 1.80
CA GLY A 320 11.23 -15.34 0.35
C GLY A 320 12.32 -14.39 -0.16
N THR A 321 12.37 -13.17 0.35
CA THR A 321 13.38 -12.18 -0.04
C THR A 321 14.79 -12.58 0.40
N LEU A 322 14.93 -13.08 1.63
CA LEU A 322 16.22 -13.55 2.15
C LEU A 322 16.73 -14.77 1.38
N LEU A 323 15.88 -15.77 1.16
CA LEU A 323 16.24 -16.95 0.38
C LEU A 323 16.61 -16.57 -1.06
N GLY A 324 15.81 -15.71 -1.73
CA GLY A 324 16.11 -15.23 -3.06
C GLY A 324 17.47 -14.52 -3.16
N SER A 325 17.80 -13.69 -2.17
CA SER A 325 19.11 -12.99 -2.12
C SER A 325 20.30 -13.96 -1.89
N LEU A 326 20.10 -15.01 -1.10
CA LEU A 326 21.13 -16.02 -0.87
C LEU A 326 21.40 -16.88 -2.11
N PHE A 327 20.35 -17.28 -2.82
CA PHE A 327 20.51 -18.03 -4.09
C PHE A 327 21.15 -17.18 -5.18
N GLY A 328 20.71 -15.93 -5.36
CA GLY A 328 21.31 -15.00 -6.33
C GLY A 328 22.80 -14.77 -6.11
N ARG A 329 23.22 -14.59 -4.86
CA ARG A 329 24.64 -14.44 -4.50
C ARG A 329 25.49 -15.69 -4.84
N LYS A 330 24.91 -16.89 -4.71
CA LYS A 330 25.59 -18.14 -5.03
C LYS A 330 25.84 -18.31 -6.51
N ASP A 331 24.92 -17.85 -7.36
CA ASP A 331 25.07 -17.87 -8.82
C ASP A 331 26.06 -16.82 -9.33
N GLU A 332 26.13 -15.63 -8.74
CA GLU A 332 27.16 -14.64 -9.04
C GLU A 332 28.56 -15.15 -8.70
N LEU A 333 28.76 -15.79 -7.54
CA LEU A 333 30.04 -16.40 -7.17
C LEU A 333 30.44 -17.52 -8.13
N LYS A 334 29.49 -18.35 -8.56
CA LYS A 334 29.74 -19.45 -9.48
C LYS A 334 30.08 -18.97 -10.90
N ASN A 335 29.46 -17.89 -11.35
CA ASN A 335 29.76 -17.28 -12.63
C ASN A 335 31.09 -16.50 -12.60
N SER A 336 31.43 -15.84 -11.52
CA SER A 336 32.74 -15.19 -11.34
C SER A 336 33.89 -16.20 -11.34
N CYS A 337 33.69 -17.39 -10.75
CA CYS A 337 34.67 -18.47 -10.81
C CYS A 337 34.80 -19.09 -12.22
N LYS A 338 33.76 -19.07 -13.03
CA LYS A 338 33.81 -19.57 -14.43
C LYS A 338 34.47 -18.59 -15.39
N VAL A 339 34.46 -17.30 -15.08
CA VAL A 339 35.13 -16.26 -15.88
C VAL A 339 36.61 -16.13 -15.52
N ALA A 340 37.00 -16.61 -14.33
CA ALA A 340 38.39 -16.59 -13.84
C ALA A 340 39.15 -17.92 -14.17
N ALA A 341 38.50 -18.95 -14.67
CA ALA A 341 39.07 -20.21 -15.15
C ALA A 341 39.03 -20.25 -16.68
#